data_037381ce0b3766aae0450954764ef3af
#
_entry.id   037381ce0b3766aae0450954764ef3af
#
_cell.length_a   1.000
_cell.length_b   1.000
_cell.length_c   1.000
_cell.angle_alpha   90.00
_cell.angle_beta   90.00
_cell.angle_gamma   90.00
#
_symmetry.space_group_name_H-M   'P 1'
#
loop_
_entity.id
_entity.type
_entity.pdbx_description
1 polymer ?
#
loop_
_entity_poly.entity_id
_entity_poly.type
_entity_poly.pdbx_seq_one_letter_code
_entity_poly.pdbx_strand_id
1 'polypeptide(L)'
;MNERDSEQVAHSLMARGYERVSKESEADVVLLNTCSVRDMADQKALGKMGMLGRLAKERPHVVFGFLGCMAQARGGELLKGLPHVDLVVGTQKFHRVADYVEELIAKKKSWTSINAQRSTLNVQRRMENRMDDLRFSIVDIAEETGSQSTIREQQLTPRQATAFVSIMQGCNMHCTFCIVPQTRGAERSRSINEIASEVRDLVSRGVKEITLLGQIVNLYGRHEFPKVDSKSPFVQLLEAVHQVEGLKRLRFTSPHPIGFREDLIDAISHLPKLAEHVHLPLQSGSNKILKAMHRAYTAEKYVDLVRRIRRARDCIAITTDIIVGFPGETEDDYKQTRDLVEEIQFDNAFVFRYSPRRDTPAAAMTDQIEEHTKEARNQDLLRLVNESTRRAGERLVGQCVEVLCEGPSKTNPARLMGRTSTNKIVLFERDNELIGELVDIQIERANGFSLCGTPVQSSAGILSDTGRTGCGEPVSSGGHPACANGAGLEA
;
A
#
# COMPACT_ATOMS: atom_id res chain seq x y z
N MET A 1 -0.53 -3.41 2.46
CA MET A 1 -0.48 -4.08 3.78
C MET A 1 -1.79 -3.90 4.56
N ASN A 2 -2.17 -2.71 5.02
CA ASN A 2 -3.39 -2.55 5.85
C ASN A 2 -4.68 -3.05 5.18
N GLU A 3 -4.83 -2.86 3.88
CA GLU A 3 -5.97 -3.39 3.13
C GLU A 3 -5.98 -4.92 3.20
N ARG A 4 -4.84 -5.56 2.91
CA ARG A 4 -4.69 -7.01 3.02
C ARG A 4 -4.89 -7.52 4.45
N ASP A 5 -4.36 -6.80 5.45
CA ASP A 5 -4.57 -7.12 6.87
C ASP A 5 -6.07 -7.08 7.22
N SER A 6 -6.81 -6.08 6.71
CA SER A 6 -8.27 -5.97 6.91
C SER A 6 -9.04 -7.09 6.21
N GLU A 7 -8.65 -7.46 4.99
CA GLU A 7 -9.23 -8.59 4.25
C GLU A 7 -9.06 -9.90 5.01
N GLN A 8 -7.87 -10.15 5.57
CA GLN A 8 -7.58 -11.35 6.36
C GLN A 8 -8.48 -11.45 7.59
N VAL A 9 -8.64 -10.35 8.34
CA VAL A 9 -9.53 -10.32 9.52
C VAL A 9 -10.98 -10.54 9.11
N ALA A 10 -11.43 -9.86 8.06
CA ALA A 10 -12.80 -10.03 7.56
C ALA A 10 -13.06 -11.48 7.13
N HIS A 11 -12.12 -12.09 6.40
CA HIS A 11 -12.21 -13.49 5.99
C HIS A 11 -12.31 -14.44 7.20
N SER A 12 -11.45 -14.24 8.22
CA SER A 12 -11.45 -15.06 9.43
C SER A 12 -12.80 -14.98 10.19
N LEU A 13 -13.41 -13.78 10.24
CA LEU A 13 -14.74 -13.60 10.82
C LEU A 13 -15.84 -14.27 9.97
N MET A 14 -15.81 -14.09 8.65
CA MET A 14 -16.79 -14.68 7.74
C MET A 14 -16.74 -16.23 7.76
N ALA A 15 -15.56 -16.82 7.89
CA ALA A 15 -15.40 -18.27 8.07
C ALA A 15 -16.07 -18.80 9.36
N ARG A 16 -16.38 -17.93 10.32
CA ARG A 16 -17.12 -18.23 11.56
C ARG A 16 -18.60 -17.82 11.51
N GLY A 17 -19.11 -17.46 10.31
CA GLY A 17 -20.52 -17.15 10.11
C GLY A 17 -20.89 -15.67 10.32
N TYR A 18 -19.92 -14.77 10.43
CA TYR A 18 -20.19 -13.33 10.42
C TYR A 18 -20.45 -12.84 9.00
N GLU A 19 -21.32 -11.84 8.88
CA GLU A 19 -21.63 -11.18 7.61
C GLU A 19 -21.14 -9.72 7.61
N ARG A 20 -20.70 -9.25 6.45
CA ARG A 20 -20.31 -7.85 6.29
C ARG A 20 -21.54 -6.99 6.04
N VAL A 21 -21.69 -5.93 6.84
CA VAL A 21 -22.74 -4.93 6.69
C VAL A 21 -22.18 -3.62 6.17
N SER A 22 -23.01 -2.79 5.55
CA SER A 22 -22.60 -1.52 4.95
C SER A 22 -22.63 -0.34 5.94
N LYS A 23 -23.38 -0.46 7.03
CA LYS A 23 -23.56 0.62 8.03
C LYS A 23 -23.12 0.15 9.41
N GLU A 24 -22.40 1.01 10.11
CA GLU A 24 -21.95 0.72 11.48
C GLU A 24 -23.13 0.54 12.45
N SER A 25 -24.27 1.20 12.19
CA SER A 25 -25.47 1.06 13.01
C SER A 25 -26.10 -0.35 12.98
N GLU A 26 -25.79 -1.13 11.96
CA GLU A 26 -26.28 -2.50 11.78
C GLU A 26 -25.28 -3.56 12.29
N ALA A 27 -24.03 -3.13 12.57
CA ALA A 27 -22.94 -4.04 12.94
C ALA A 27 -22.99 -4.45 14.42
N ASP A 28 -22.63 -5.72 14.70
CA ASP A 28 -22.36 -6.21 16.06
C ASP A 28 -20.86 -6.16 16.40
N VAL A 29 -20.02 -5.94 15.39
CA VAL A 29 -18.57 -5.80 15.52
C VAL A 29 -18.09 -4.67 14.63
N VAL A 30 -17.39 -3.69 15.19
CA VAL A 30 -16.81 -2.55 14.47
C VAL A 30 -15.31 -2.48 14.76
N LEU A 31 -14.50 -2.79 13.76
CA LEU A 31 -13.04 -2.82 13.87
C LEU A 31 -12.41 -1.77 12.94
N LEU A 32 -11.56 -0.92 13.50
CA LEU A 32 -10.79 0.07 12.74
C LEU A 32 -9.34 -0.39 12.60
N ASN A 33 -8.94 -0.80 11.41
CA ASN A 33 -7.54 -1.09 11.09
C ASN A 33 -6.82 0.21 10.70
N THR A 34 -5.79 0.56 11.45
CA THR A 34 -5.18 1.88 11.40
C THR A 34 -3.71 1.83 11.06
N CYS A 35 -3.25 2.85 10.32
CA CYS A 35 -1.86 3.03 9.94
C CYS A 35 -1.25 4.19 10.75
N SER A 36 -0.13 3.96 11.42
CA SER A 36 0.63 5.02 12.13
C SER A 36 1.70 5.71 11.27
N VAL A 37 1.75 5.42 9.98
CA VAL A 37 2.69 6.08 9.07
C VAL A 37 2.29 7.54 8.80
N ARG A 38 1.01 7.88 8.97
CA ARG A 38 0.47 9.24 8.74
C ARG A 38 -0.31 9.69 9.97
N ASP A 39 0.09 10.82 10.56
CA ASP A 39 -0.58 11.38 11.75
C ASP A 39 -2.07 11.65 11.52
N MET A 40 -2.42 12.18 10.34
CA MET A 40 -3.81 12.37 9.93
C MET A 40 -4.65 11.08 9.98
N ALA A 41 -4.03 9.91 9.77
CA ALA A 41 -4.76 8.63 9.84
C ALA A 41 -5.09 8.27 11.29
N ASP A 42 -4.16 8.50 12.22
CA ASP A 42 -4.37 8.31 13.65
C ASP A 42 -5.50 9.22 14.17
N GLN A 43 -5.43 10.53 13.85
CA GLN A 43 -6.44 11.51 14.26
C GLN A 43 -7.83 11.17 13.71
N LYS A 44 -7.92 10.80 12.44
CA LYS A 44 -9.19 10.37 11.83
C LYS A 44 -9.75 9.12 12.49
N ALA A 45 -8.92 8.15 12.81
CA ALA A 45 -9.36 6.91 13.45
C ALA A 45 -9.84 7.15 14.89
N LEU A 46 -9.13 7.98 15.66
CA LEU A 46 -9.56 8.38 17.01
C LEU A 46 -10.87 9.17 16.97
N GLY A 47 -10.99 10.15 16.05
CA GLY A 47 -12.22 10.92 15.87
C GLY A 47 -13.41 10.03 15.46
N LYS A 48 -13.20 9.10 14.51
CA LYS A 48 -14.25 8.15 14.09
C LYS A 48 -14.68 7.25 15.25
N MET A 49 -13.75 6.69 16.00
CA MET A 49 -14.06 5.85 17.15
C MET A 49 -14.77 6.66 18.25
N GLY A 50 -14.36 7.91 18.48
CA GLY A 50 -15.04 8.81 19.41
C GLY A 50 -16.52 9.04 19.05
N MET A 51 -16.83 9.24 17.77
CA MET A 51 -18.21 9.36 17.29
C MET A 51 -19.03 8.08 17.51
N LEU A 52 -18.40 6.90 17.43
CA LEU A 52 -19.05 5.61 17.68
C LEU A 52 -19.39 5.40 19.17
N GLY A 53 -18.85 6.20 20.08
CA GLY A 53 -19.20 6.16 21.50
C GLY A 53 -20.69 6.38 21.79
N ARG A 54 -21.42 7.09 20.90
CA ARG A 54 -22.89 7.22 20.99
C ARG A 54 -23.55 5.87 20.68
N LEU A 55 -23.17 5.23 19.59
CA LEU A 55 -23.67 3.91 19.22
C LEU A 55 -23.40 2.87 20.32
N ALA A 56 -22.22 2.94 20.96
CA ALA A 56 -21.88 2.05 22.06
C ALA A 56 -22.80 2.18 23.28
N LYS A 57 -23.33 3.39 23.56
CA LYS A 57 -24.33 3.62 24.62
C LYS A 57 -25.70 3.05 24.23
N GLU A 58 -26.10 3.18 22.98
CA GLU A 58 -27.39 2.70 22.45
C GLU A 58 -27.37 1.17 22.27
N ARG A 59 -26.21 0.59 21.91
CA ARG A 59 -26.02 -0.84 21.63
C ARG A 59 -24.80 -1.38 22.41
N PRO A 60 -24.91 -1.63 23.73
CA PRO A 60 -23.78 -2.02 24.59
C PRO A 60 -23.21 -3.42 24.27
N HIS A 61 -23.92 -4.24 23.52
CA HIS A 61 -23.47 -5.57 23.08
C HIS A 61 -22.48 -5.51 21.92
N VAL A 62 -22.40 -4.39 21.18
CA VAL A 62 -21.49 -4.21 20.04
C VAL A 62 -20.04 -4.20 20.53
N VAL A 63 -19.16 -4.90 19.82
CA VAL A 63 -17.72 -4.95 20.07
C VAL A 63 -17.03 -3.88 19.22
N PHE A 64 -16.29 -2.98 19.87
CA PHE A 64 -15.50 -1.94 19.21
C PHE A 64 -14.01 -2.22 19.38
N GLY A 65 -13.23 -2.13 18.28
CA GLY A 65 -11.81 -2.43 18.35
C GLY A 65 -10.92 -1.62 17.42
N PHE A 66 -9.67 -1.46 17.84
CA PHE A 66 -8.57 -0.97 17.01
C PHE A 66 -7.63 -2.10 16.64
N LEU A 67 -7.23 -2.12 15.38
CA LEU A 67 -6.27 -3.05 14.81
C LEU A 67 -5.10 -2.31 14.17
N GLY A 68 -3.99 -2.97 13.98
CA GLY A 68 -2.89 -2.50 13.14
C GLY A 68 -1.82 -1.68 13.86
N CYS A 69 -1.12 -0.82 13.11
CA CYS A 69 0.07 -0.13 13.61
C CYS A 69 -0.22 0.84 14.76
N MET A 70 -1.35 1.55 14.76
CA MET A 70 -1.72 2.43 15.86
C MET A 70 -2.04 1.62 17.12
N ALA A 71 -2.76 0.50 16.97
CA ALA A 71 -3.03 -0.42 18.07
C ALA A 71 -1.71 -0.95 18.66
N GLN A 72 -0.78 -1.35 17.81
CA GLN A 72 0.56 -1.80 18.23
C GLN A 72 1.34 -0.71 18.97
N ALA A 73 1.34 0.53 18.46
CA ALA A 73 2.12 1.62 19.04
C ALA A 73 1.55 2.19 20.36
N ARG A 74 0.22 2.20 20.51
CA ARG A 74 -0.44 2.83 21.67
C ARG A 74 -0.97 1.83 22.69
N GLY A 75 -1.25 0.59 22.27
CA GLY A 75 -1.73 -0.48 23.16
C GLY A 75 -2.90 -0.03 24.03
N GLY A 76 -2.80 -0.33 25.33
CA GLY A 76 -3.84 -0.01 26.32
C GLY A 76 -4.10 1.49 26.54
N GLU A 77 -3.26 2.40 26.04
CA GLU A 77 -3.52 3.85 26.14
C GLU A 77 -4.79 4.24 25.39
N LEU A 78 -5.14 3.52 24.31
CA LEU A 78 -6.37 3.75 23.53
C LEU A 78 -7.63 3.55 24.38
N LEU A 79 -7.58 2.70 25.37
CA LEU A 79 -8.71 2.42 26.26
C LEU A 79 -8.98 3.57 27.24
N LYS A 80 -7.94 4.33 27.64
CA LYS A 80 -8.06 5.43 28.61
C LYS A 80 -8.92 6.57 28.09
N GLY A 81 -8.77 6.91 26.80
CA GLY A 81 -9.51 8.00 26.17
C GLY A 81 -10.87 7.59 25.55
N LEU A 82 -11.07 6.31 25.32
CA LEU A 82 -12.21 5.75 24.59
C LEU A 82 -12.78 4.54 25.35
N PRO A 83 -13.58 4.79 26.39
CA PRO A 83 -14.05 3.74 27.32
C PRO A 83 -14.92 2.65 26.69
N HIS A 84 -15.44 2.84 25.52
CA HIS A 84 -16.25 1.87 24.81
C HIS A 84 -15.45 0.94 23.89
N VAL A 85 -14.12 1.13 23.80
CA VAL A 85 -13.25 0.23 23.03
C VAL A 85 -13.00 -1.04 23.84
N ASP A 86 -13.30 -2.18 23.24
CA ASP A 86 -13.18 -3.49 23.86
C ASP A 86 -11.93 -4.26 23.41
N LEU A 87 -11.41 -3.95 22.20
CA LEU A 87 -10.36 -4.73 21.55
C LEU A 87 -9.25 -3.84 21.00
N VAL A 88 -8.01 -4.15 21.34
CA VAL A 88 -6.80 -3.50 20.77
C VAL A 88 -5.83 -4.60 20.36
N VAL A 89 -5.63 -4.77 19.05
CA VAL A 89 -4.81 -5.87 18.52
C VAL A 89 -3.70 -5.36 17.62
N GLY A 90 -2.48 -5.73 17.96
CA GLY A 90 -1.27 -5.41 17.22
C GLY A 90 -1.17 -6.13 15.87
N THR A 91 -0.21 -5.69 15.07
CA THR A 91 -0.03 -6.13 13.68
C THR A 91 0.34 -7.61 13.51
N GLN A 92 0.83 -8.25 14.56
CA GLN A 92 1.26 -9.64 14.53
C GLN A 92 0.16 -10.63 14.99
N LYS A 93 -0.98 -10.12 15.47
CA LYS A 93 -2.05 -10.88 16.11
C LYS A 93 -3.37 -10.93 15.32
N PHE A 94 -3.36 -10.54 14.05
CA PHE A 94 -4.58 -10.51 13.24
C PHE A 94 -5.29 -11.87 13.13
N HIS A 95 -4.54 -12.96 13.15
CA HIS A 95 -5.08 -14.32 13.12
C HIS A 95 -5.91 -14.69 14.37
N ARG A 96 -5.72 -13.97 15.48
CA ARG A 96 -6.45 -14.17 16.74
C ARG A 96 -7.69 -13.28 16.91
N VAL A 97 -7.89 -12.32 16.02
CA VAL A 97 -8.96 -11.31 16.15
C VAL A 97 -10.34 -11.97 16.25
N ALA A 98 -10.59 -13.01 15.46
CA ALA A 98 -11.88 -13.69 15.49
C ALA A 98 -12.13 -14.42 16.83
N ASP A 99 -11.10 -15.02 17.45
CA ASP A 99 -11.19 -15.63 18.78
C ASP A 99 -11.55 -14.58 19.84
N TYR A 100 -10.87 -13.42 19.80
CA TYR A 100 -11.12 -12.33 20.74
C TYR A 100 -12.52 -11.73 20.59
N VAL A 101 -13.01 -11.60 19.36
CA VAL A 101 -14.37 -11.11 19.09
C VAL A 101 -15.40 -12.04 19.69
N GLU A 102 -15.28 -13.37 19.50
CA GLU A 102 -16.18 -14.35 20.07
C GLU A 102 -16.16 -14.32 21.60
N GLU A 103 -14.97 -14.25 22.20
CA GLU A 103 -14.82 -14.15 23.65
C GLU A 103 -15.52 -12.90 24.21
N LEU A 104 -15.33 -11.74 23.56
CA LEU A 104 -15.94 -10.48 23.98
C LEU A 104 -17.47 -10.50 23.83
N ILE A 105 -17.98 -11.05 22.74
CA ILE A 105 -19.44 -11.20 22.52
C ILE A 105 -20.05 -12.11 23.59
N ALA A 106 -19.40 -13.24 23.90
CA ALA A 106 -19.88 -14.15 24.94
C ALA A 106 -19.91 -13.45 26.32
N LYS A 107 -18.85 -12.71 26.67
CA LYS A 107 -18.79 -11.94 27.92
C LYS A 107 -19.87 -10.85 27.99
N LYS A 108 -20.08 -10.08 26.91
CA LYS A 108 -21.12 -9.04 26.85
C LYS A 108 -22.54 -9.63 26.94
N LYS A 109 -22.82 -10.76 26.29
CA LYS A 109 -24.11 -11.45 26.37
C LYS A 109 -24.39 -11.94 27.80
N SER A 110 -23.43 -12.59 28.45
CA SER A 110 -23.58 -13.05 29.84
C SER A 110 -23.83 -11.88 30.81
N TRP A 111 -23.12 -10.77 30.64
CA TRP A 111 -23.30 -9.57 31.48
C TRP A 111 -24.67 -8.92 31.28
N THR A 112 -25.17 -8.84 30.04
CA THR A 112 -26.51 -8.31 29.73
C THR A 112 -27.61 -9.17 30.38
N SER A 113 -27.47 -10.50 30.33
CA SER A 113 -28.41 -11.43 30.97
C SER A 113 -28.42 -11.28 32.49
N ILE A 114 -27.26 -11.14 33.12
CA ILE A 114 -27.12 -10.93 34.59
C ILE A 114 -27.74 -9.59 35.01
N ASN A 115 -27.55 -8.53 34.22
CA ASN A 115 -28.13 -7.21 34.54
C ASN A 115 -29.64 -7.15 34.32
N ALA A 116 -30.17 -7.83 33.31
CA ALA A 116 -31.59 -7.93 33.10
C ALA A 116 -32.30 -8.63 34.31
N GLN A 117 -31.67 -9.66 34.87
CA GLN A 117 -32.19 -10.32 36.09
C GLN A 117 -32.04 -9.46 37.37
N ARG A 118 -31.02 -8.54 37.45
CA ARG A 118 -30.78 -7.67 38.59
C ARG A 118 -31.60 -6.37 38.55
N SER A 119 -32.09 -5.93 37.42
CA SER A 119 -32.90 -4.70 37.27
C SER A 119 -34.26 -4.84 37.97
N THR A 120 -34.71 -6.09 38.26
CA THR A 120 -35.90 -6.36 39.04
C THR A 120 -35.71 -6.17 40.57
N LEU A 121 -34.49 -5.88 41.05
CA LEU A 121 -34.14 -5.84 42.48
C LEU A 121 -33.60 -4.49 42.95
N ASN A 122 -34.17 -3.33 42.58
CA ASN A 122 -33.96 -2.01 43.16
C ASN A 122 -32.49 -1.62 43.60
N VAL A 123 -31.45 -2.01 42.87
CA VAL A 123 -30.02 -1.81 43.21
C VAL A 123 -29.33 -0.77 42.32
N GLN A 124 -30.08 0.08 41.66
CA GLN A 124 -29.55 1.03 40.64
C GLN A 124 -28.50 2.03 41.13
N ARG A 125 -28.48 2.41 42.42
CA ARG A 125 -27.60 3.49 42.93
C ARG A 125 -26.18 3.11 43.33
N ARG A 126 -25.83 1.80 43.40
CA ARG A 126 -24.48 1.33 43.77
C ARG A 126 -23.63 0.87 42.58
N MET A 127 -24.17 0.89 41.37
CA MET A 127 -23.52 0.29 40.20
C MET A 127 -22.75 1.27 39.30
N GLU A 128 -23.01 2.56 39.36
CA GLU A 128 -22.25 3.56 38.57
C GLU A 128 -20.77 3.58 38.96
N ASN A 129 -20.43 3.34 40.22
CA ASN A 129 -19.04 3.27 40.70
C ASN A 129 -18.36 1.91 40.52
N ARG A 130 -19.07 0.87 40.07
CA ARG A 130 -18.53 -0.47 39.76
C ARG A 130 -18.40 -0.77 38.27
N MET A 131 -18.87 0.14 37.39
CA MET A 131 -18.74 -0.03 35.96
C MET A 131 -17.30 0.03 35.47
N ASP A 132 -16.40 0.72 36.17
CA ASP A 132 -14.97 0.79 35.84
C ASP A 132 -14.20 -0.51 36.14
N ASP A 133 -14.67 -1.34 37.10
CA ASP A 133 -14.02 -2.58 37.53
C ASP A 133 -14.36 -3.83 36.66
N LEU A 134 -15.35 -3.72 35.75
CA LEU A 134 -15.83 -4.85 34.91
C LEU A 134 -15.64 -4.61 33.42
N ARG A 135 -14.58 -3.91 33.03
CA ARG A 135 -14.24 -3.70 31.63
C ARG A 135 -13.71 -4.99 31.03
N PHE A 136 -14.49 -5.56 30.13
CA PHE A 136 -14.04 -6.64 29.27
C PHE A 136 -13.26 -6.04 28.09
N SER A 137 -12.00 -5.73 28.29
CA SER A 137 -11.14 -5.29 27.18
C SER A 137 -10.00 -6.28 27.00
N ILE A 138 -9.68 -6.55 25.74
CA ILE A 138 -8.55 -7.38 25.34
C ILE A 138 -7.52 -6.49 24.65
N VAL A 139 -6.29 -6.50 25.12
CA VAL A 139 -5.14 -5.82 24.50
C VAL A 139 -4.08 -6.87 24.21
N ASP A 140 -3.84 -7.15 22.94
CA ASP A 140 -2.77 -8.07 22.52
C ASP A 140 -1.88 -7.41 21.46
N ILE A 141 -0.74 -6.90 21.94
CA ILE A 141 0.31 -6.26 21.15
C ILE A 141 1.65 -7.00 21.26
N ALA A 142 1.64 -8.21 21.81
CA ALA A 142 2.85 -9.00 21.99
C ALA A 142 3.47 -9.39 20.66
N GLU A 143 4.80 -9.36 20.59
CA GLU A 143 5.53 -9.83 19.42
C GLU A 143 5.45 -11.36 19.29
N GLU A 144 5.43 -11.85 18.05
CA GLU A 144 5.51 -13.27 17.74
C GLU A 144 6.88 -13.61 17.16
N THR A 145 7.41 -14.75 17.59
CA THR A 145 8.61 -15.35 17.04
C THR A 145 8.24 -16.49 16.09
N GLY A 146 9.06 -16.74 15.07
CA GLY A 146 8.85 -17.80 14.09
C GLY A 146 8.26 -17.32 12.75
N SER A 147 7.76 -18.26 11.95
CA SER A 147 7.19 -17.96 10.63
C SER A 147 5.92 -17.12 10.75
N GLN A 148 5.70 -16.25 9.78
CA GLN A 148 4.52 -15.42 9.76
C GLN A 148 3.24 -16.27 9.63
N SER A 149 2.33 -16.17 10.64
CA SER A 149 0.98 -16.69 10.50
C SER A 149 0.21 -15.82 9.51
N THR A 150 -0.04 -16.35 8.34
CA THR A 150 -0.78 -15.65 7.29
C THR A 150 -2.04 -16.44 6.96
N ILE A 151 -3.19 -15.77 7.02
CA ILE A 151 -4.43 -16.34 6.48
C ILE A 151 -4.28 -16.32 4.95
N ARG A 152 -4.13 -17.50 4.35
CA ARG A 152 -3.81 -17.67 2.92
C ARG A 152 -5.04 -17.51 2.03
N GLU A 153 -6.19 -17.97 2.52
CA GLU A 153 -7.44 -17.92 1.77
C GLU A 153 -7.90 -16.47 1.59
N GLN A 154 -8.08 -16.08 0.34
CA GLN A 154 -8.64 -14.80 -0.05
C GLN A 154 -10.03 -15.01 -0.63
N GLN A 155 -11.02 -14.29 -0.11
CA GLN A 155 -12.30 -14.19 -0.79
C GLN A 155 -12.18 -13.17 -1.91
N LEU A 156 -12.36 -13.65 -3.13
CA LEU A 156 -12.39 -12.78 -4.30
C LEU A 156 -13.83 -12.35 -4.57
N THR A 157 -13.99 -11.08 -4.93
CA THR A 157 -15.24 -10.59 -5.49
C THR A 157 -15.40 -11.10 -6.93
N PRO A 158 -16.62 -11.21 -7.45
CA PRO A 158 -16.83 -11.63 -8.83
C PRO A 158 -16.00 -10.79 -9.82
N ARG A 159 -15.28 -11.44 -10.72
CA ARG A 159 -14.38 -10.83 -11.73
C ARG A 159 -13.25 -9.98 -11.16
N GLN A 160 -12.82 -10.21 -9.92
CA GLN A 160 -11.66 -9.53 -9.36
C GLN A 160 -10.38 -9.93 -10.09
N ALA A 161 -9.78 -8.97 -10.79
CA ALA A 161 -8.59 -9.21 -11.62
C ALA A 161 -7.27 -9.02 -10.90
N THR A 162 -7.26 -8.33 -9.76
CA THR A 162 -6.03 -7.97 -9.02
C THR A 162 -6.06 -8.53 -7.61
N ALA A 163 -4.90 -8.98 -7.10
CA ALA A 163 -4.78 -9.43 -5.72
C ALA A 163 -3.44 -9.02 -5.10
N PHE A 164 -3.48 -8.84 -3.77
CA PHE A 164 -2.30 -8.55 -2.97
C PHE A 164 -1.78 -9.84 -2.31
N VAL A 165 -0.47 -10.08 -2.41
CA VAL A 165 0.19 -11.21 -1.75
C VAL A 165 1.30 -10.69 -0.84
N SER A 166 1.14 -10.87 0.47
CA SER A 166 2.17 -10.53 1.45
C SER A 166 3.30 -11.55 1.37
N ILE A 167 4.53 -11.09 1.12
CA ILE A 167 5.71 -11.94 1.00
C ILE A 167 6.59 -11.91 2.23
N MET A 168 6.56 -10.77 2.95
CA MET A 168 7.32 -10.55 4.17
C MET A 168 6.61 -9.54 5.07
N GLN A 169 6.98 -9.54 6.34
CA GLN A 169 6.56 -8.58 7.35
C GLN A 169 7.76 -8.12 8.17
N GLY A 170 7.67 -6.90 8.71
CA GLY A 170 8.72 -6.31 9.54
C GLY A 170 9.84 -5.66 8.74
N CYS A 171 10.73 -4.95 9.43
CA CYS A 171 11.80 -4.17 8.81
C CYS A 171 12.98 -4.01 9.78
N ASN A 172 14.16 -4.45 9.37
CA ASN A 172 15.40 -4.28 10.14
C ASN A 172 16.18 -3.01 9.74
N MET A 173 15.56 -2.10 8.98
CA MET A 173 16.17 -0.80 8.69
C MET A 173 15.90 0.17 9.82
N HIS A 174 16.91 0.99 10.17
CA HIS A 174 16.84 1.95 11.27
C HIS A 174 16.69 3.39 10.77
N CYS A 175 15.75 3.61 9.82
CA CYS A 175 15.45 4.97 9.36
C CYS A 175 14.93 5.80 10.54
N THR A 176 15.54 6.97 10.79
CA THR A 176 15.30 7.74 12.02
C THR A 176 13.87 8.27 12.20
N PHE A 177 13.12 8.37 11.11
CA PHE A 177 11.72 8.85 11.09
C PHE A 177 10.68 7.73 11.12
N CYS A 178 11.11 6.47 11.04
CA CYS A 178 10.20 5.36 10.72
C CYS A 178 9.83 4.55 11.96
N ILE A 179 8.53 4.38 12.20
CA ILE A 179 7.98 3.60 13.31
C ILE A 179 7.80 2.10 12.96
N VAL A 180 8.04 1.70 11.71
CA VAL A 180 7.77 0.32 11.24
C VAL A 180 8.50 -0.75 12.06
N PRO A 181 9.78 -0.63 12.43
CA PRO A 181 10.43 -1.65 13.27
C PRO A 181 9.69 -1.89 14.60
N GLN A 182 9.16 -0.83 15.21
CA GLN A 182 8.41 -0.93 16.47
C GLN A 182 7.00 -1.51 16.28
N THR A 183 6.38 -1.24 15.13
CA THR A 183 4.97 -1.63 14.91
C THR A 183 4.79 -2.93 14.13
N ARG A 184 5.79 -3.37 13.36
CA ARG A 184 5.75 -4.59 12.55
C ARG A 184 6.80 -5.62 12.96
N GLY A 185 7.74 -5.23 13.86
CA GLY A 185 8.81 -6.09 14.35
C GLY A 185 9.92 -6.33 13.35
N ALA A 186 10.75 -7.35 13.61
CA ALA A 186 11.84 -7.77 12.75
C ALA A 186 11.35 -8.37 11.43
N GLU A 187 12.24 -8.37 10.42
CA GLU A 187 11.96 -8.99 9.11
C GLU A 187 11.68 -10.49 9.28
N ARG A 188 10.58 -10.95 8.68
CA ARG A 188 10.18 -12.35 8.59
C ARG A 188 9.60 -12.59 7.22
N SER A 189 10.17 -13.51 6.46
CA SER A 189 9.76 -13.82 5.09
C SER A 189 8.99 -15.13 5.03
N ARG A 190 8.07 -15.23 4.08
CA ARG A 190 7.41 -16.48 3.73
C ARG A 190 8.25 -17.23 2.71
N SER A 191 8.13 -18.54 2.64
CA SER A 191 8.86 -19.32 1.65
C SER A 191 8.38 -19.04 0.21
N ILE A 192 9.29 -19.15 -0.77
CA ILE A 192 8.97 -18.96 -2.20
C ILE A 192 7.86 -19.93 -2.63
N ASN A 193 7.92 -21.18 -2.17
CA ASN A 193 6.92 -22.20 -2.53
C ASN A 193 5.52 -21.86 -2.02
N GLU A 194 5.41 -21.34 -0.80
CA GLU A 194 4.12 -20.90 -0.24
C GLU A 194 3.53 -19.74 -1.02
N ILE A 195 4.36 -18.75 -1.36
CA ILE A 195 3.92 -17.57 -2.13
C ILE A 195 3.50 -17.99 -3.53
N ALA A 196 4.30 -18.80 -4.21
CA ALA A 196 3.98 -19.28 -5.56
C ALA A 196 2.71 -20.18 -5.57
N SER A 197 2.47 -20.94 -4.50
CA SER A 197 1.23 -21.73 -4.36
C SER A 197 0.00 -20.84 -4.19
N GLU A 198 0.08 -19.79 -3.34
CA GLU A 198 -1.00 -18.80 -3.19
C GLU A 198 -1.28 -18.07 -4.51
N VAL A 199 -0.23 -17.67 -5.24
CA VAL A 199 -0.38 -17.03 -6.55
C VAL A 199 -1.08 -17.96 -7.55
N ARG A 200 -0.71 -19.26 -7.60
CA ARG A 200 -1.39 -20.23 -8.48
C ARG A 200 -2.87 -20.37 -8.15
N ASP A 201 -3.23 -20.44 -6.87
CA ASP A 201 -4.64 -20.50 -6.44
C ASP A 201 -5.40 -19.25 -6.89
N LEU A 202 -4.86 -18.06 -6.65
CA LEU A 202 -5.49 -16.79 -7.05
C LEU A 202 -5.68 -16.70 -8.57
N VAL A 203 -4.67 -17.10 -9.35
CA VAL A 203 -4.73 -17.07 -10.82
C VAL A 203 -5.72 -18.10 -11.33
N SER A 204 -5.81 -19.29 -10.76
CA SER A 204 -6.81 -20.32 -11.14
C SER A 204 -8.25 -19.84 -10.91
N ARG A 205 -8.45 -18.87 -10.01
CA ARG A 205 -9.72 -18.22 -9.68
C ARG A 205 -9.97 -16.92 -10.47
N GLY A 206 -9.13 -16.63 -11.49
CA GLY A 206 -9.33 -15.53 -12.45
C GLY A 206 -8.52 -14.27 -12.18
N VAL A 207 -7.66 -14.22 -11.15
CA VAL A 207 -6.78 -13.08 -10.92
C VAL A 207 -5.73 -13.02 -12.03
N LYS A 208 -5.53 -11.85 -12.62
CA LYS A 208 -4.59 -11.59 -13.72
C LYS A 208 -3.36 -10.78 -13.30
N GLU A 209 -3.49 -9.98 -12.26
CA GLU A 209 -2.38 -9.19 -11.72
C GLU A 209 -2.15 -9.49 -10.24
N ILE A 210 -0.91 -9.75 -9.87
CA ILE A 210 -0.47 -9.91 -8.48
C ILE A 210 0.43 -8.75 -8.09
N THR A 211 0.17 -8.16 -6.92
CA THR A 211 1.06 -7.19 -6.30
C THR A 211 1.69 -7.78 -5.03
N LEU A 212 3.02 -7.94 -5.05
CA LEU A 212 3.78 -8.41 -3.89
C LEU A 212 3.91 -7.29 -2.85
N LEU A 213 3.56 -7.59 -1.61
CA LEU A 213 3.57 -6.65 -0.49
C LEU A 213 4.61 -7.01 0.57
N GLY A 214 5.25 -5.99 1.11
CA GLY A 214 6.17 -6.07 2.24
C GLY A 214 6.57 -4.68 2.69
N GLN A 215 7.41 -4.57 3.71
CA GLN A 215 7.98 -3.28 4.14
C GLN A 215 9.20 -2.89 3.31
N ILE A 216 9.95 -3.88 2.81
CA ILE A 216 11.12 -3.70 1.94
C ILE A 216 11.21 -4.90 0.99
N VAL A 217 10.28 -5.01 0.06
CA VAL A 217 10.09 -6.22 -0.76
C VAL A 217 11.35 -6.70 -1.47
N ASN A 218 12.18 -5.79 -1.97
CA ASN A 218 13.40 -6.15 -2.72
C ASN A 218 14.59 -6.57 -1.83
N LEU A 219 14.39 -6.62 -0.51
CA LEU A 219 15.30 -7.25 0.45
C LEU A 219 14.69 -8.53 1.06
N TYR A 220 13.59 -9.03 0.48
CA TYR A 220 12.94 -10.28 0.87
C TYR A 220 13.95 -11.42 1.01
N GLY A 221 13.84 -12.15 2.12
CA GLY A 221 14.60 -13.37 2.39
C GLY A 221 16.11 -13.19 2.60
N ARG A 222 16.63 -11.96 2.62
CA ARG A 222 18.08 -11.68 2.67
C ARG A 222 18.82 -12.30 3.87
N HIS A 223 18.09 -12.61 4.95
CA HIS A 223 18.63 -13.22 6.17
C HIS A 223 18.21 -14.68 6.35
N GLU A 224 17.25 -15.16 5.53
CA GLU A 224 16.57 -16.44 5.73
C GLU A 224 16.85 -17.42 4.59
N PHE A 225 17.12 -16.92 3.38
CA PHE A 225 17.31 -17.75 2.20
C PHE A 225 18.65 -17.47 1.52
N PRO A 226 19.30 -18.52 0.95
CA PRO A 226 20.54 -18.35 0.22
C PRO A 226 20.33 -17.69 -1.14
N LYS A 227 21.39 -17.06 -1.63
CA LYS A 227 21.48 -16.73 -3.06
C LYS A 227 21.70 -18.00 -3.85
N VAL A 228 21.05 -18.11 -5.01
CA VAL A 228 21.23 -19.20 -5.97
C VAL A 228 21.62 -18.57 -7.30
N ASP A 229 22.65 -19.04 -7.95
CA ASP A 229 23.17 -18.53 -9.23
C ASP A 229 23.36 -17.00 -9.22
N SER A 230 23.93 -16.47 -8.15
CA SER A 230 24.13 -15.04 -7.89
C SER A 230 22.85 -14.22 -7.74
N LYS A 231 21.67 -14.81 -7.86
CA LYS A 231 20.36 -14.15 -7.70
C LYS A 231 19.96 -14.04 -6.24
N SER A 232 19.47 -12.87 -5.86
CA SER A 232 18.89 -12.64 -4.54
C SER A 232 17.60 -13.43 -4.35
N PRO A 233 17.20 -13.74 -3.10
CA PRO A 233 15.94 -14.43 -2.82
C PRO A 233 14.72 -13.70 -3.43
N PHE A 234 14.77 -12.37 -3.54
CA PHE A 234 13.70 -11.62 -4.17
C PHE A 234 13.61 -11.88 -5.68
N VAL A 235 14.74 -11.93 -6.38
CA VAL A 235 14.75 -12.26 -7.81
C VAL A 235 14.30 -13.70 -8.04
N GLN A 236 14.76 -14.65 -7.21
CA GLN A 236 14.26 -16.04 -7.27
C GLN A 236 12.74 -16.11 -7.09
N LEU A 237 12.18 -15.32 -6.17
CA LEU A 237 10.72 -15.22 -5.99
C LEU A 237 10.02 -14.62 -7.22
N LEU A 238 10.57 -13.54 -7.79
CA LEU A 238 10.00 -12.93 -9.00
C LEU A 238 9.95 -13.93 -10.16
N GLU A 239 11.01 -14.68 -10.37
CA GLU A 239 11.09 -15.72 -11.40
C GLU A 239 10.08 -16.85 -11.13
N ALA A 240 9.99 -17.35 -9.90
CA ALA A 240 9.03 -18.39 -9.53
C ALA A 240 7.57 -17.97 -9.75
N VAL A 241 7.24 -16.73 -9.40
CA VAL A 241 5.89 -16.18 -9.63
C VAL A 241 5.65 -15.89 -11.11
N HIS A 242 6.67 -15.40 -11.82
CA HIS A 242 6.58 -15.15 -13.26
C HIS A 242 6.22 -16.42 -14.06
N GLN A 243 6.68 -17.60 -13.61
CA GLN A 243 6.37 -18.89 -14.27
C GLN A 243 4.91 -19.33 -14.08
N VAL A 244 4.12 -18.70 -13.21
CA VAL A 244 2.72 -19.09 -13.00
C VAL A 244 1.93 -18.84 -14.27
N GLU A 245 1.40 -19.93 -14.85
CA GLU A 245 0.55 -19.87 -16.03
C GLU A 245 -0.74 -19.10 -15.73
N GLY A 246 -1.23 -18.31 -16.69
CA GLY A 246 -2.41 -17.46 -16.53
C GLY A 246 -2.14 -16.10 -15.88
N LEU A 247 -1.06 -15.94 -15.10
CA LEU A 247 -0.65 -14.63 -14.59
C LEU A 247 -0.25 -13.73 -15.77
N LYS A 248 -0.84 -12.53 -15.82
CA LYS A 248 -0.57 -11.54 -16.88
C LYS A 248 0.37 -10.44 -16.44
N ARG A 249 0.26 -9.99 -15.17
CA ARG A 249 1.08 -8.89 -14.65
C ARG A 249 1.51 -9.13 -13.21
N LEU A 250 2.75 -8.80 -12.92
CA LEU A 250 3.38 -8.89 -11.60
C LEU A 250 3.86 -7.50 -11.18
N ARG A 251 3.49 -7.06 -9.98
CA ARG A 251 3.95 -5.81 -9.36
C ARG A 251 4.57 -6.08 -8.01
N PHE A 252 5.35 -5.14 -7.54
CA PHE A 252 5.79 -5.07 -6.15
C PHE A 252 5.76 -3.63 -5.65
N THR A 253 5.60 -3.47 -4.34
CA THR A 253 5.54 -2.15 -3.69
C THR A 253 6.56 -2.06 -2.56
N SER A 254 6.86 -0.81 -2.14
CA SER A 254 7.77 -0.54 -1.01
C SER A 254 9.18 -1.11 -1.15
N PRO A 255 9.84 -1.03 -2.32
CA PRO A 255 11.24 -1.37 -2.41
C PRO A 255 12.11 -0.29 -1.75
N HIS A 256 13.35 -0.64 -1.44
CA HIS A 256 14.37 0.28 -0.95
C HIS A 256 15.50 0.41 -1.99
N PRO A 257 16.03 1.62 -2.26
CA PRO A 257 17.08 1.82 -3.27
C PRO A 257 18.29 0.89 -3.12
N ILE A 258 18.69 0.58 -1.88
CA ILE A 258 19.83 -0.31 -1.60
C ILE A 258 19.64 -1.76 -2.10
N GLY A 259 18.40 -2.19 -2.28
CA GLY A 259 18.08 -3.55 -2.76
C GLY A 259 18.03 -3.66 -4.28
N PHE A 260 18.20 -2.58 -5.03
CA PHE A 260 18.33 -2.63 -6.50
C PHE A 260 19.77 -2.94 -6.88
N ARG A 261 20.09 -4.23 -6.90
CA ARG A 261 21.36 -4.76 -7.37
C ARG A 261 21.24 -5.15 -8.83
N GLU A 262 22.36 -5.58 -9.46
CA GLU A 262 22.39 -5.96 -10.88
C GLU A 262 21.34 -7.03 -11.20
N ASP A 263 21.25 -8.06 -10.36
CA ASP A 263 20.31 -9.17 -10.55
C ASP A 263 18.84 -8.71 -10.65
N LEU A 264 18.43 -7.70 -9.87
CA LEU A 264 17.07 -7.14 -9.95
C LEU A 264 16.90 -6.25 -11.19
N ILE A 265 17.92 -5.50 -11.58
CA ILE A 265 17.89 -4.68 -12.80
C ILE A 265 17.80 -5.59 -14.03
N ASP A 266 18.56 -6.68 -14.06
CA ASP A 266 18.46 -7.70 -15.10
C ASP A 266 17.06 -8.34 -15.12
N ALA A 267 16.49 -8.67 -13.96
CA ALA A 267 15.13 -9.18 -13.87
C ALA A 267 14.08 -8.21 -14.46
N ILE A 268 14.25 -6.90 -14.22
CA ILE A 268 13.37 -5.86 -14.83
C ILE A 268 13.46 -5.90 -16.36
N SER A 269 14.63 -6.18 -16.93
CA SER A 269 14.80 -6.22 -18.39
C SER A 269 14.20 -7.46 -19.06
N HIS A 270 14.27 -8.63 -18.41
CA HIS A 270 13.94 -9.91 -19.07
C HIS A 270 12.66 -10.60 -18.58
N LEU A 271 11.98 -10.09 -17.52
CA LEU A 271 10.71 -10.66 -17.06
C LEU A 271 9.52 -9.88 -17.63
N PRO A 272 8.89 -10.34 -18.74
CA PRO A 272 7.86 -9.57 -19.45
C PRO A 272 6.57 -9.36 -18.64
N LYS A 273 6.23 -10.24 -17.69
CA LYS A 273 5.06 -10.05 -16.82
C LYS A 273 5.31 -9.01 -15.73
N LEU A 274 6.58 -8.64 -15.45
CA LEU A 274 6.87 -7.61 -14.48
C LEU A 274 6.41 -6.26 -15.01
N ALA A 275 5.60 -5.54 -14.24
CA ALA A 275 5.02 -4.27 -14.64
C ALA A 275 6.09 -3.21 -14.91
N GLU A 276 5.82 -2.34 -15.84
CA GLU A 276 6.71 -1.24 -16.25
C GLU A 276 6.60 -0.05 -15.30
N HIS A 277 6.67 -0.35 -14.01
CA HIS A 277 6.56 0.65 -12.96
C HIS A 277 7.41 0.26 -11.75
N VAL A 278 8.23 1.19 -11.30
CA VAL A 278 9.00 1.07 -10.05
C VAL A 278 8.67 2.24 -9.15
N HIS A 279 8.20 1.94 -7.94
CA HIS A 279 8.11 2.92 -6.87
C HIS A 279 9.44 2.94 -6.12
N LEU A 280 10.22 4.01 -6.22
CA LEU A 280 11.57 4.12 -5.69
C LEU A 280 11.67 5.31 -4.71
N PRO A 281 11.52 5.10 -3.39
CA PRO A 281 11.51 6.20 -2.42
C PRO A 281 12.85 6.94 -2.33
N LEU A 282 12.87 8.22 -2.73
CA LEU A 282 14.03 9.12 -2.64
C LEU A 282 14.24 9.66 -1.23
N GLN A 283 13.16 10.08 -0.59
CA GLN A 283 13.03 10.75 0.70
C GLN A 283 13.57 12.20 0.70
N SER A 284 14.82 12.46 0.27
CA SER A 284 15.43 13.76 0.15
C SER A 284 16.52 13.77 -0.94
N GLY A 285 16.75 14.89 -1.58
CA GLY A 285 17.87 15.11 -2.52
C GLY A 285 19.16 15.58 -1.85
N SER A 286 19.13 15.93 -0.54
CA SER A 286 20.31 16.34 0.21
C SER A 286 20.99 15.15 0.87
N ASN A 287 22.29 14.98 0.61
CA ASN A 287 23.10 13.94 1.25
C ASN A 287 23.20 14.12 2.78
N LYS A 288 23.18 15.36 3.27
CA LYS A 288 23.13 15.68 4.70
C LYS A 288 21.83 15.13 5.32
N ILE A 289 20.70 15.38 4.72
CA ILE A 289 19.39 14.93 5.18
C ILE A 289 19.24 13.40 5.04
N LEU A 290 19.67 12.82 3.92
CA LEU A 290 19.69 11.37 3.74
C LEU A 290 20.50 10.67 4.85
N LYS A 291 21.67 11.22 5.20
CA LYS A 291 22.47 10.71 6.32
C LYS A 291 21.76 10.85 7.66
N ALA A 292 21.12 11.99 7.93
CA ALA A 292 20.33 12.20 9.14
C ALA A 292 19.10 11.27 9.21
N MET A 293 18.51 10.92 8.07
CA MET A 293 17.44 9.93 7.94
C MET A 293 17.92 8.47 8.05
N HIS A 294 19.23 8.21 8.19
CA HIS A 294 19.86 6.87 8.12
C HIS A 294 19.58 6.16 6.79
N ARG A 295 19.60 6.89 5.67
CA ARG A 295 19.52 6.29 4.34
C ARG A 295 20.91 5.90 3.86
N ALA A 296 21.08 4.64 3.46
CA ALA A 296 22.38 4.06 3.10
C ALA A 296 22.77 4.32 1.63
N TYR A 297 22.31 5.42 1.05
CA TYR A 297 22.65 5.87 -0.31
C TYR A 297 22.80 7.39 -0.35
N THR A 298 23.42 7.90 -1.40
CA THR A 298 23.53 9.33 -1.71
C THR A 298 22.62 9.70 -2.87
N ALA A 299 22.38 11.01 -3.05
CA ALA A 299 21.61 11.54 -4.16
C ALA A 299 22.18 11.12 -5.53
N GLU A 300 23.50 11.15 -5.70
CA GLU A 300 24.18 10.77 -6.95
C GLU A 300 23.98 9.26 -7.25
N LYS A 301 24.11 8.40 -6.24
CA LYS A 301 23.84 6.95 -6.39
C LYS A 301 22.38 6.67 -6.73
N TYR A 302 21.48 7.48 -6.20
CA TYR A 302 20.07 7.37 -6.52
C TYR A 302 19.80 7.75 -7.98
N VAL A 303 20.36 8.86 -8.47
CA VAL A 303 20.26 9.29 -9.87
C VAL A 303 20.83 8.23 -10.81
N ASP A 304 22.03 7.68 -10.50
CA ASP A 304 22.60 6.59 -11.28
C ASP A 304 21.68 5.38 -11.33
N LEU A 305 21.10 4.97 -10.18
CA LEU A 305 20.15 3.89 -10.12
C LEU A 305 18.91 4.14 -11.01
N VAL A 306 18.34 5.35 -10.98
CA VAL A 306 17.23 5.74 -11.85
C VAL A 306 17.60 5.57 -13.33
N ARG A 307 18.79 6.05 -13.71
CA ARG A 307 19.28 5.93 -15.09
C ARG A 307 19.46 4.45 -15.51
N ARG A 308 19.97 3.61 -14.62
CA ARG A 308 20.12 2.16 -14.87
C ARG A 308 18.79 1.46 -15.04
N ILE A 309 17.79 1.75 -14.19
CA ILE A 309 16.44 1.20 -14.29
C ILE A 309 15.80 1.64 -15.63
N ARG A 310 15.91 2.89 -16.02
CA ARG A 310 15.38 3.41 -17.28
C ARG A 310 16.04 2.78 -18.52
N ARG A 311 17.33 2.41 -18.43
CA ARG A 311 18.04 1.68 -19.52
C ARG A 311 17.64 0.21 -19.58
N ALA A 312 17.25 -0.40 -18.46
CA ALA A 312 16.86 -1.82 -18.41
C ALA A 312 15.51 -2.07 -19.09
N ARG A 313 14.61 -1.07 -19.08
CA ARG A 313 13.31 -1.17 -19.77
C ARG A 313 12.85 0.20 -20.23
N ASP A 314 12.60 0.31 -21.53
CA ASP A 314 12.11 1.55 -22.14
C ASP A 314 10.76 1.96 -21.53
N CYS A 315 10.55 3.26 -21.41
CA CYS A 315 9.31 3.87 -20.91
C CYS A 315 8.86 3.41 -19.50
N ILE A 316 9.75 2.80 -18.70
CA ILE A 316 9.42 2.41 -17.33
C ILE A 316 9.09 3.65 -16.48
N ALA A 317 7.92 3.64 -15.87
CA ALA A 317 7.47 4.70 -14.98
C ALA A 317 8.17 4.59 -13.62
N ILE A 318 8.69 5.71 -13.13
CA ILE A 318 9.31 5.79 -11.80
C ILE A 318 8.52 6.76 -10.94
N THR A 319 8.03 6.25 -9.80
CA THR A 319 7.36 7.05 -8.78
C THR A 319 8.18 7.05 -7.49
N THR A 320 7.98 8.04 -6.62
CA THR A 320 8.80 8.22 -5.44
C THR A 320 8.02 8.75 -4.24
N ASP A 321 8.62 8.64 -3.05
CA ASP A 321 8.23 9.35 -1.83
C ASP A 321 9.30 10.39 -1.49
N ILE A 322 8.85 11.59 -1.07
CA ILE A 322 9.70 12.69 -0.63
C ILE A 322 9.15 13.22 0.70
N ILE A 323 10.05 13.50 1.64
CA ILE A 323 9.72 14.12 2.92
C ILE A 323 10.39 15.49 2.98
N VAL A 324 9.62 16.56 3.10
CA VAL A 324 10.10 17.92 3.30
C VAL A 324 9.99 18.35 4.76
N GLY A 325 10.89 19.24 5.17
CA GLY A 325 10.93 19.77 6.54
C GLY A 325 11.36 18.73 7.57
N PHE A 326 12.25 17.82 7.19
CA PHE A 326 12.93 16.93 8.13
C PHE A 326 13.78 17.77 9.10
N PRO A 327 13.93 17.41 10.39
CA PRO A 327 14.74 18.17 11.33
C PRO A 327 16.14 18.49 10.79
N GLY A 328 16.54 19.76 10.89
CA GLY A 328 17.80 20.28 10.37
C GLY A 328 17.88 20.51 8.88
N GLU A 329 16.77 20.38 8.12
CA GLU A 329 16.72 20.68 6.69
C GLU A 329 16.80 22.20 6.46
N THR A 330 17.92 22.68 5.88
CA THR A 330 18.10 24.07 5.49
C THR A 330 17.41 24.37 4.16
N GLU A 331 17.42 25.65 3.73
CA GLU A 331 16.90 26.03 2.41
C GLU A 331 17.76 25.44 1.29
N ASP A 332 19.07 25.37 1.47
CA ASP A 332 19.99 24.74 0.51
C ASP A 332 19.73 23.22 0.40
N ASP A 333 19.44 22.53 1.52
CA ASP A 333 19.06 21.11 1.51
C ASP A 333 17.74 20.88 0.75
N TYR A 334 16.76 21.76 0.95
CA TYR A 334 15.50 21.72 0.23
C TYR A 334 15.71 21.99 -1.28
N LYS A 335 16.53 22.98 -1.63
CA LYS A 335 16.86 23.30 -3.03
C LYS A 335 17.49 22.10 -3.74
N GLN A 336 18.45 21.39 -3.12
CA GLN A 336 19.01 20.16 -3.68
C GLN A 336 17.92 19.11 -3.94
N THR A 337 16.95 18.96 -3.04
CA THR A 337 15.82 18.05 -3.26
C THR A 337 14.95 18.48 -4.44
N ARG A 338 14.66 19.77 -4.55
CA ARG A 338 13.86 20.34 -5.62
C ARG A 338 14.53 20.18 -6.98
N ASP A 339 15.82 20.51 -7.07
CA ASP A 339 16.60 20.43 -8.31
C ASP A 339 16.70 18.96 -8.80
N LEU A 340 16.88 18.02 -7.89
CA LEU A 340 16.91 16.60 -8.21
C LEU A 340 15.55 16.07 -8.71
N VAL A 341 14.45 16.53 -8.11
CA VAL A 341 13.09 16.17 -8.58
C VAL A 341 12.84 16.70 -9.98
N GLU A 342 13.31 17.92 -10.27
CA GLU A 342 13.23 18.55 -11.60
C GLU A 342 14.09 17.81 -12.62
N GLU A 343 15.32 17.37 -12.26
CA GLU A 343 16.21 16.58 -13.13
C GLU A 343 15.59 15.22 -13.48
N ILE A 344 15.12 14.49 -12.47
CA ILE A 344 14.64 13.11 -12.66
C ILE A 344 13.31 13.06 -13.42
N GLN A 345 12.44 14.05 -13.25
CA GLN A 345 11.10 14.08 -13.85
C GLN A 345 10.32 12.78 -13.55
N PHE A 346 9.99 12.57 -12.28
CA PHE A 346 9.20 11.43 -11.87
C PHE A 346 7.82 11.39 -12.53
N ASP A 347 7.31 10.19 -12.83
CA ASP A 347 5.95 10.00 -13.35
C ASP A 347 4.88 10.39 -12.33
N ASN A 348 5.19 10.26 -11.04
CA ASN A 348 4.43 10.78 -9.91
C ASN A 348 5.30 10.76 -8.64
N ALA A 349 4.98 11.60 -7.67
CA ALA A 349 5.60 11.55 -6.35
C ALA A 349 4.58 11.83 -5.25
N PHE A 350 4.75 11.16 -4.11
CA PHE A 350 4.05 11.48 -2.89
C PHE A 350 4.95 12.37 -2.03
N VAL A 351 4.56 13.64 -1.88
CA VAL A 351 5.30 14.62 -1.10
C VAL A 351 4.67 14.77 0.28
N PHE A 352 5.41 14.41 1.30
CA PHE A 352 4.97 14.45 2.69
C PHE A 352 5.69 15.56 3.46
N ARG A 353 4.96 16.28 4.31
CA ARG A 353 5.55 17.08 5.38
C ARG A 353 6.05 16.13 6.48
N TYR A 354 7.26 16.33 6.97
CA TYR A 354 7.74 15.58 8.11
C TYR A 354 6.78 15.77 9.29
N SER A 355 6.35 14.67 9.87
CA SER A 355 5.51 14.63 11.06
C SER A 355 6.20 13.74 12.10
N PRO A 356 6.52 14.28 13.30
CA PRO A 356 7.17 13.51 14.34
C PRO A 356 6.35 12.27 14.72
N ARG A 357 7.03 11.12 14.83
CA ARG A 357 6.42 9.88 15.30
C ARG A 357 6.95 9.58 16.68
N ARG A 358 6.07 9.29 17.61
CA ARG A 358 6.43 8.93 18.97
C ARG A 358 7.52 7.85 18.97
N ASP A 359 8.49 8.00 19.84
CA ASP A 359 9.59 7.06 20.06
C ASP A 359 10.52 6.84 18.86
N THR A 360 10.47 7.71 17.83
CA THR A 360 11.46 7.70 16.74
C THR A 360 12.59 8.67 17.02
N PRO A 361 13.86 8.36 16.61
CA PRO A 361 14.98 9.26 16.82
C PRO A 361 14.77 10.66 16.26
N ALA A 362 14.14 10.79 15.09
CA ALA A 362 13.88 12.09 14.46
C ALA A 362 12.89 12.94 15.25
N ALA A 363 11.98 12.35 16.02
CA ALA A 363 11.07 13.12 16.89
C ALA A 363 11.77 13.79 18.06
N ALA A 364 12.92 13.24 18.48
CA ALA A 364 13.74 13.78 19.58
C ALA A 364 14.79 14.81 19.12
N MET A 365 14.95 15.05 17.81
CA MET A 365 15.85 16.08 17.29
C MET A 365 15.33 17.47 17.64
N THR A 366 16.25 18.39 18.01
CA THR A 366 15.90 19.73 18.51
C THR A 366 15.62 20.75 17.39
N ASP A 367 16.16 20.54 16.20
CA ASP A 367 16.11 21.43 15.05
C ASP A 367 14.87 21.16 14.16
N GLN A 368 13.71 21.03 14.80
CA GLN A 368 12.42 20.85 14.12
C GLN A 368 12.09 22.07 13.25
N ILE A 369 11.58 21.80 12.04
CA ILE A 369 11.20 22.84 11.10
C ILE A 369 9.76 23.29 11.37
N GLU A 370 9.52 24.60 11.26
CA GLU A 370 8.21 25.20 11.46
C GLU A 370 7.20 24.72 10.39
N GLU A 371 5.93 24.62 10.80
CA GLU A 371 4.90 24.02 9.94
C GLU A 371 4.64 24.84 8.66
N HIS A 372 4.70 26.18 8.75
CA HIS A 372 4.52 27.03 7.56
C HIS A 372 5.63 26.82 6.51
N THR A 373 6.88 26.58 6.95
CA THR A 373 8.00 26.26 6.05
C THR A 373 7.82 24.90 5.39
N LYS A 374 7.41 23.87 6.16
CA LYS A 374 7.08 22.56 5.62
C LYS A 374 5.95 22.64 4.58
N GLU A 375 4.93 23.44 4.87
CA GLU A 375 3.79 23.62 3.96
C GLU A 375 4.21 24.31 2.66
N ALA A 376 4.99 25.38 2.74
CA ALA A 376 5.51 26.09 1.56
C ALA A 376 6.36 25.17 0.67
N ARG A 377 7.28 24.40 1.26
CA ARG A 377 8.12 23.42 0.54
C ARG A 377 7.28 22.28 -0.07
N ASN A 378 6.28 21.79 0.66
CA ASN A 378 5.38 20.76 0.18
C ASN A 378 4.57 21.23 -1.04
N GLN A 379 3.99 22.42 -0.98
CA GLN A 379 3.20 23.00 -2.07
C GLN A 379 4.05 23.27 -3.30
N ASP A 380 5.30 23.74 -3.14
CA ASP A 380 6.21 23.99 -4.26
C ASP A 380 6.57 22.65 -4.97
N LEU A 381 6.98 21.61 -4.23
CA LEU A 381 7.26 20.31 -4.84
C LEU A 381 6.04 19.66 -5.46
N LEU A 382 4.85 19.81 -4.86
CA LEU A 382 3.61 19.31 -5.45
C LEU A 382 3.30 19.97 -6.80
N ARG A 383 3.57 21.29 -6.96
CA ARG A 383 3.43 21.96 -8.27
C ARG A 383 4.37 21.36 -9.30
N LEU A 384 5.65 21.16 -8.95
CA LEU A 384 6.66 20.57 -9.83
C LEU A 384 6.29 19.12 -10.24
N VAL A 385 5.90 18.30 -9.28
CA VAL A 385 5.48 16.91 -9.51
C VAL A 385 4.22 16.84 -10.37
N ASN A 386 3.22 17.67 -10.09
CA ASN A 386 1.99 17.70 -10.87
C ASN A 386 2.25 18.07 -12.34
N GLU A 387 3.17 18.99 -12.58
CA GLU A 387 3.58 19.34 -13.94
C GLU A 387 4.29 18.17 -14.65
N SER A 388 5.21 17.47 -13.96
CA SER A 388 5.86 16.27 -14.49
C SER A 388 4.84 15.15 -14.78
N THR A 389 3.89 14.90 -13.85
CA THR A 389 2.82 13.92 -14.01
C THR A 389 1.91 14.25 -15.21
N ARG A 390 1.56 15.53 -15.37
CA ARG A 390 0.76 16.01 -16.50
C ARG A 390 1.48 15.75 -17.83
N ARG A 391 2.76 16.13 -17.96
CA ARG A 391 3.57 15.87 -19.17
C ARG A 391 3.67 14.38 -19.46
N ALA A 392 3.88 13.53 -18.43
CA ALA A 392 3.93 12.08 -18.59
C ALA A 392 2.59 11.49 -19.03
N GLY A 393 1.46 12.08 -18.65
CA GLY A 393 0.13 11.71 -19.15
C GLY A 393 -0.11 12.16 -20.58
N GLU A 394 0.25 13.40 -20.91
CA GLU A 394 0.07 13.99 -22.25
C GLU A 394 0.80 13.23 -23.35
N ARG A 395 1.98 12.66 -23.03
CA ARG A 395 2.73 11.82 -23.98
C ARG A 395 1.93 10.59 -24.44
N LEU A 396 0.96 10.14 -23.67
CA LEU A 396 0.13 8.96 -24.01
C LEU A 396 -1.12 9.32 -24.81
N VAL A 397 -1.47 10.60 -24.94
CA VAL A 397 -2.60 11.04 -25.76
C VAL A 397 -2.35 10.68 -27.22
N GLY A 398 -3.33 10.06 -27.85
CA GLY A 398 -3.22 9.52 -29.20
C GLY A 398 -2.57 8.12 -29.28
N GLN A 399 -2.12 7.56 -28.15
CA GLN A 399 -1.57 6.20 -28.12
C GLN A 399 -2.61 5.17 -27.67
N CYS A 400 -2.45 3.95 -28.15
CA CYS A 400 -3.19 2.77 -27.69
C CYS A 400 -2.39 2.12 -26.55
N VAL A 401 -3.02 1.89 -25.39
CA VAL A 401 -2.38 1.30 -24.21
C VAL A 401 -3.18 0.14 -23.66
N GLU A 402 -2.50 -0.93 -23.25
CA GLU A 402 -3.12 -2.06 -22.56
C GLU A 402 -3.49 -1.68 -21.12
N VAL A 403 -4.75 -1.88 -20.76
CA VAL A 403 -5.33 -1.56 -19.46
C VAL A 403 -5.98 -2.80 -18.85
N LEU A 404 -5.61 -3.15 -17.62
CA LEU A 404 -6.38 -4.13 -16.86
C LEU A 404 -7.58 -3.43 -16.22
N CYS A 405 -8.80 -3.82 -16.63
CA CYS A 405 -10.03 -3.26 -16.09
C CYS A 405 -10.30 -3.78 -14.68
N GLU A 406 -10.27 -2.89 -13.69
CA GLU A 406 -10.45 -3.23 -12.26
C GLU A 406 -11.93 -3.16 -11.83
N GLY A 407 -12.79 -2.48 -12.61
CA GLY A 407 -14.21 -2.35 -12.32
C GLY A 407 -14.73 -0.91 -12.38
N PRO A 408 -15.90 -0.62 -11.77
CA PRO A 408 -16.49 0.72 -11.76
C PRO A 408 -15.59 1.74 -11.06
N SER A 409 -15.49 2.94 -11.64
CA SER A 409 -14.77 4.06 -11.02
C SER A 409 -15.44 4.48 -9.71
N LYS A 410 -14.63 4.69 -8.66
CA LYS A 410 -15.11 5.12 -7.34
C LYS A 410 -15.76 6.52 -7.33
N THR A 411 -15.33 7.39 -8.25
CA THR A 411 -15.85 8.77 -8.34
C THR A 411 -16.99 8.90 -9.33
N ASN A 412 -17.07 8.03 -10.32
CA ASN A 412 -18.16 8.01 -11.30
C ASN A 412 -18.49 6.56 -11.69
N PRO A 413 -19.45 5.91 -11.02
CA PRO A 413 -19.83 4.53 -11.29
C PRO A 413 -20.36 4.26 -12.73
N ALA A 414 -20.70 5.32 -13.47
CA ALA A 414 -21.09 5.21 -14.88
C ALA A 414 -19.89 4.93 -15.82
N ARG A 415 -18.66 4.95 -15.29
CA ARG A 415 -17.44 4.63 -16.03
C ARG A 415 -16.71 3.46 -15.40
N LEU A 416 -15.93 2.77 -16.20
CA LEU A 416 -14.96 1.81 -15.74
C LEU A 416 -13.60 2.49 -15.47
N MET A 417 -12.83 1.87 -14.60
CA MET A 417 -11.47 2.23 -14.27
C MET A 417 -10.57 1.01 -14.43
N GLY A 418 -9.39 1.23 -14.96
CA GLY A 418 -8.34 0.22 -15.00
C GLY A 418 -6.96 0.85 -14.88
N ARG A 419 -5.92 0.01 -14.91
CA ARG A 419 -4.53 0.45 -14.82
C ARG A 419 -3.68 -0.09 -15.96
N THR A 420 -2.79 0.79 -16.46
CA THR A 420 -1.74 0.40 -17.42
C THR A 420 -0.63 -0.38 -16.74
N SER A 421 0.28 -0.97 -17.50
CA SER A 421 1.54 -1.55 -16.98
C SER A 421 2.37 -0.51 -16.21
N THR A 422 2.38 0.74 -16.63
CA THR A 422 3.05 1.88 -15.98
C THR A 422 2.28 2.45 -14.78
N ASN A 423 1.23 1.76 -14.30
CA ASN A 423 0.41 2.13 -13.13
C ASN A 423 -0.42 3.41 -13.28
N LYS A 424 -0.65 3.90 -14.50
CA LYS A 424 -1.54 5.04 -14.75
C LYS A 424 -3.00 4.59 -14.73
N ILE A 425 -3.86 5.40 -14.10
CA ILE A 425 -5.31 5.16 -14.05
C ILE A 425 -5.92 5.60 -15.37
N VAL A 426 -6.72 4.73 -15.96
CA VAL A 426 -7.48 5.01 -17.19
C VAL A 426 -8.97 4.86 -16.93
N LEU A 427 -9.75 5.87 -17.32
CA LEU A 427 -11.20 5.92 -17.23
C LEU A 427 -11.79 5.80 -18.63
N PHE A 428 -12.75 4.90 -18.81
CA PHE A 428 -13.41 4.65 -20.10
C PHE A 428 -14.89 4.32 -19.94
N GLU A 429 -15.63 4.21 -21.02
CA GLU A 429 -17.05 3.93 -20.97
C GLU A 429 -17.35 2.58 -20.34
N ARG A 430 -18.53 2.48 -19.71
CA ARG A 430 -18.91 1.29 -18.95
C ARG A 430 -19.41 0.19 -19.89
N ASP A 431 -18.67 -0.89 -19.93
CA ASP A 431 -19.07 -2.19 -20.41
C ASP A 431 -18.68 -3.23 -19.36
N ASN A 432 -19.67 -3.85 -18.70
CA ASN A 432 -19.41 -4.77 -17.60
C ASN A 432 -18.71 -6.07 -18.05
N GLU A 433 -18.71 -6.40 -19.33
CA GLU A 433 -18.00 -7.55 -19.87
C GLU A 433 -16.48 -7.36 -19.80
N LEU A 434 -16.03 -6.11 -19.82
CA LEU A 434 -14.62 -5.76 -19.74
C LEU A 434 -14.04 -5.88 -18.33
N ILE A 435 -14.88 -5.99 -17.29
CA ILE A 435 -14.39 -6.08 -15.90
C ILE A 435 -13.56 -7.36 -15.73
N GLY A 436 -12.34 -7.19 -15.26
CA GLY A 436 -11.38 -8.27 -15.09
C GLY A 436 -10.58 -8.61 -16.34
N GLU A 437 -10.79 -7.91 -17.47
CA GLU A 437 -10.09 -8.18 -18.73
C GLU A 437 -8.96 -7.17 -18.98
N LEU A 438 -7.96 -7.59 -19.77
CA LEU A 438 -6.99 -6.71 -20.41
C LEU A 438 -7.62 -6.14 -21.67
N VAL A 439 -7.65 -4.83 -21.78
CA VAL A 439 -8.33 -4.10 -22.83
C VAL A 439 -7.39 -3.06 -23.43
N ASP A 440 -7.31 -2.99 -24.73
CA ASP A 440 -6.60 -1.93 -25.44
C ASP A 440 -7.47 -0.67 -25.48
N ILE A 441 -6.94 0.43 -24.94
CA ILE A 441 -7.63 1.71 -24.84
C ILE A 441 -6.88 2.77 -25.65
N GLN A 442 -7.56 3.40 -26.61
CA GLN A 442 -7.09 4.59 -27.31
C GLN A 442 -7.21 5.79 -26.37
N ILE A 443 -6.09 6.36 -25.96
CA ILE A 443 -6.08 7.52 -25.05
C ILE A 443 -6.44 8.79 -25.79
N GLU A 444 -7.48 9.49 -25.36
CA GLU A 444 -7.97 10.73 -25.97
C GLU A 444 -7.51 11.97 -25.24
N ARG A 445 -7.39 11.89 -23.89
CA ARG A 445 -6.96 13.01 -23.06
C ARG A 445 -6.35 12.58 -21.75
N ALA A 446 -5.51 13.44 -21.20
CA ALA A 446 -4.94 13.34 -19.87
C ALA A 446 -5.59 14.38 -18.94
N ASN A 447 -6.05 13.95 -17.76
CA ASN A 447 -6.64 14.80 -16.74
C ASN A 447 -5.82 14.66 -15.44
N GLY A 448 -4.69 15.38 -15.34
CA GLY A 448 -3.81 15.31 -14.17
C GLY A 448 -3.33 13.87 -13.90
N PHE A 449 -3.92 13.20 -12.90
CA PHE A 449 -3.50 11.85 -12.47
C PHE A 449 -4.19 10.72 -13.23
N SER A 450 -5.16 10.99 -14.09
CA SER A 450 -5.90 9.98 -14.84
C SER A 450 -5.93 10.28 -16.32
N LEU A 451 -6.03 9.21 -17.10
CA LEU A 451 -6.24 9.24 -18.54
C LEU A 451 -7.69 8.91 -18.85
N CYS A 452 -8.20 9.41 -19.96
CA CYS A 452 -9.51 9.03 -20.50
C CYS A 452 -9.34 8.56 -21.94
N GLY A 453 -10.09 7.53 -22.32
CA GLY A 453 -10.03 6.98 -23.65
C GLY A 453 -11.20 6.06 -23.94
N THR A 454 -11.19 5.48 -25.14
CA THR A 454 -12.21 4.54 -25.62
C THR A 454 -11.59 3.16 -25.88
N PRO A 455 -12.29 2.05 -25.54
CA PRO A 455 -11.87 0.72 -25.91
C PRO A 455 -11.74 0.59 -27.43
N VAL A 456 -10.61 0.06 -27.88
CA VAL A 456 -10.42 -0.31 -29.28
C VAL A 456 -11.15 -1.63 -29.50
N GLN A 457 -12.20 -1.63 -30.35
CA GLN A 457 -12.88 -2.85 -30.71
C GLN A 457 -11.88 -3.72 -31.47
N SER A 458 -11.46 -4.84 -30.90
CA SER A 458 -10.76 -5.86 -31.64
C SER A 458 -11.75 -6.45 -32.68
N SER A 459 -11.49 -6.27 -33.94
CA SER A 459 -12.12 -7.03 -35.04
C SER A 459 -11.62 -8.48 -34.97
N ALA A 460 -12.03 -9.21 -33.94
CA ALA A 460 -11.60 -10.59 -33.72
C ALA A 460 -12.78 -11.54 -33.61
N GLY A 461 -13.22 -11.94 -34.80
CA GLY A 461 -13.66 -13.30 -35.00
C GLY A 461 -12.66 -14.01 -35.88
N ILE A 462 -11.52 -14.47 -35.37
CA ILE A 462 -10.73 -15.61 -35.88
C ILE A 462 -9.54 -15.78 -34.92
N LEU A 463 -9.51 -16.91 -34.25
CA LEU A 463 -8.36 -17.44 -33.53
C LEU A 463 -7.18 -17.65 -34.50
N SER A 464 -6.05 -17.02 -34.25
CA SER A 464 -4.74 -17.54 -34.62
C SER A 464 -3.68 -17.05 -33.66
N ASP A 465 -3.12 -18.01 -32.97
CA ASP A 465 -1.91 -17.96 -32.18
C ASP A 465 -0.73 -17.61 -33.10
N THR A 466 -0.42 -16.34 -33.23
CA THR A 466 0.84 -15.87 -33.84
C THR A 466 1.23 -14.53 -33.21
N GLY A 467 2.43 -14.48 -32.69
CA GLY A 467 3.26 -13.39 -32.17
C GLY A 467 2.73 -11.95 -32.18
N ARG A 468 2.88 -11.32 -31.06
CA ARG A 468 2.67 -9.87 -30.85
C ARG A 468 3.15 -9.03 -32.03
N THR A 469 2.20 -8.51 -32.81
CA THR A 469 2.41 -7.31 -33.63
C THR A 469 1.59 -6.21 -32.97
N GLY A 470 2.28 -5.14 -32.51
CA GLY A 470 1.67 -3.95 -31.96
C GLY A 470 0.61 -3.35 -32.86
N CYS A 471 -0.30 -2.58 -32.31
CA CYS A 471 -1.24 -1.72 -33.03
C CYS A 471 -0.53 -1.09 -34.22
N GLY A 472 -1.12 -1.24 -35.43
CA GLY A 472 -0.55 -0.99 -36.74
C GLY A 472 0.36 0.25 -36.86
N GLU A 473 1.32 0.15 -37.77
CA GLU A 473 2.27 1.21 -38.09
C GLU A 473 1.58 2.58 -38.27
N PRO A 474 2.16 3.65 -37.71
CA PRO A 474 1.66 4.99 -37.97
C PRO A 474 1.90 5.35 -39.42
N VAL A 475 0.87 5.86 -40.08
CA VAL A 475 0.98 6.53 -41.39
C VAL A 475 2.13 7.52 -41.33
N SER A 476 3.10 7.32 -42.19
CA SER A 476 4.31 8.12 -42.31
C SER A 476 4.00 9.59 -42.58
N SER A 477 4.14 10.43 -41.58
CA SER A 477 4.48 11.84 -41.75
C SER A 477 5.21 12.33 -40.51
N GLY A 478 6.54 12.34 -40.60
CA GLY A 478 7.43 13.21 -39.82
C GLY A 478 7.74 12.77 -38.39
N GLY A 479 8.91 12.14 -38.19
CA GLY A 479 9.72 12.25 -36.99
C GLY A 479 9.21 11.55 -35.72
N HIS A 480 9.64 10.34 -35.45
CA HIS A 480 9.65 9.76 -34.13
C HIS A 480 10.37 10.71 -33.15
N PRO A 481 9.76 11.15 -32.05
CA PRO A 481 10.55 11.53 -30.89
C PRO A 481 10.87 10.24 -30.14
N ALA A 482 12.03 9.64 -30.42
CA ALA A 482 12.72 8.80 -29.47
C ALA A 482 12.63 9.49 -28.08
N CYS A 483 12.45 8.73 -27.00
CA CYS A 483 12.68 9.21 -25.65
C CYS A 483 14.06 9.88 -25.69
N ALA A 484 14.09 11.21 -25.73
CA ALA A 484 15.30 11.97 -26.00
C ALA A 484 16.34 11.64 -24.92
N ASN A 485 17.33 10.84 -25.28
CA ASN A 485 18.58 10.78 -24.55
C ASN A 485 19.14 12.18 -24.47
N GLY A 486 19.18 12.73 -23.27
CA GLY A 486 19.94 13.95 -22.99
C GLY A 486 21.41 13.67 -23.27
N ALA A 487 21.84 13.96 -24.49
CA ALA A 487 23.22 14.13 -24.85
C ALA A 487 23.47 15.64 -24.91
N GLY A 488 24.49 16.11 -24.20
CA GLY A 488 25.08 17.39 -24.43
C GLY A 488 25.10 18.32 -23.24
N LEU A 489 26.06 18.13 -22.38
CA LEU A 489 26.77 19.18 -21.68
C LEU A 489 28.27 18.89 -21.85
N GLU A 490 28.83 19.31 -23.00
CA GLU A 490 30.23 19.73 -23.10
C GLU A 490 30.20 21.25 -23.11
N ALA A 491 30.88 21.83 -22.17
CA ALA A 491 31.60 23.05 -21.92
C ALA A 491 31.22 23.70 -20.59
#